data_bc6cbaf94bc9e1d1b3e17ed491ee8d69
#
_entry.id   bc6cbaf94bc9e1d1b3e17ed491ee8d69
#
_cell.length_a   1.000
_cell.length_b   1.000
_cell.length_c   1.000
_cell.angle_alpha   90.00
_cell.angle_beta   90.00
_cell.angle_gamma   90.00
#
_symmetry.space_group_name_H-M   'P 1'
#
loop_
_entity.id
_entity.type
_entity.pdbx_description
1 polymer ?
#
loop_
_entity_poly.entity_id
_entity_poly.type
_entity_poly.pdbx_seq_one_letter_code
_entity_poly.pdbx_strand_id
1 'polypeptide(L)'
;MLIIKNNLIPFGTYKAINVCGVLFVKKGTEVTPRLLQHEKIHTKQMFEMMIVGFYLVYMIEFIYRYIKQKPNGRSRWKQAYRAISFEREAYFNESRPNYFALREPYQWITYW
;
A
#
# COMPACT_ATOMS: atom_id res chain seq x y z
N MET A 1 0.53 -4.18 -15.08
CA MET A 1 0.05 -3.01 -14.30
C MET A 1 0.24 -1.75 -15.11
N LEU A 2 -0.80 -0.96 -15.25
CA LEU A 2 -0.70 0.32 -15.96
C LEU A 2 0.02 1.35 -15.08
N ILE A 3 1.04 1.98 -15.62
CA ILE A 3 1.85 2.96 -14.92
C ILE A 3 1.74 4.29 -15.64
N ILE A 4 1.34 5.35 -14.92
CA ILE A 4 1.22 6.70 -15.48
C ILE A 4 2.23 7.61 -14.78
N LYS A 5 3.15 8.17 -15.55
CA LYS A 5 4.14 9.13 -15.05
C LYS A 5 3.61 10.55 -15.24
N ASN A 6 3.69 11.37 -14.21
CA ASN A 6 3.18 12.73 -14.24
C ASN A 6 3.84 13.58 -13.13
N ASN A 7 3.52 14.89 -13.10
CA ASN A 7 4.08 15.82 -12.12
C ASN A 7 3.08 16.23 -11.02
N LEU A 8 1.81 15.77 -11.11
CA LEU A 8 0.74 16.23 -10.23
C LEU A 8 0.36 15.21 -9.16
N ILE A 9 0.35 13.92 -9.51
CA ILE A 9 -0.11 12.85 -8.62
C ILE A 9 1.04 11.85 -8.42
N PRO A 10 1.35 11.48 -7.17
CA PRO A 10 0.78 11.95 -5.89
C PRO A 10 1.31 13.31 -5.47
N PHE A 11 0.63 13.94 -4.52
CA PHE A 11 1.01 15.25 -4.00
C PHE A 11 2.13 15.15 -2.94
N GLY A 12 2.80 16.29 -2.71
CA GLY A 12 3.78 16.42 -1.65
C GLY A 12 5.04 15.61 -1.89
N THR A 13 5.54 14.95 -0.86
CA THR A 13 6.77 14.16 -0.91
C THR A 13 6.58 12.73 -1.39
N TYR A 14 5.35 12.30 -1.59
CA TYR A 14 5.07 10.95 -2.10
C TYR A 14 5.49 10.83 -3.56
N LYS A 15 6.05 9.68 -3.92
CA LYS A 15 6.59 9.44 -5.27
C LYS A 15 5.69 8.58 -6.13
N ALA A 16 4.83 7.77 -5.51
CA ALA A 16 3.94 6.87 -6.23
C ALA A 16 2.66 6.62 -5.43
N ILE A 17 1.56 6.40 -6.14
CA ILE A 17 0.29 6.01 -5.52
C ILE A 17 -0.47 5.07 -6.46
N ASN A 18 -1.06 4.02 -5.88
CA ASN A 18 -1.91 3.08 -6.61
C ASN A 18 -3.37 3.49 -6.43
N VAL A 19 -4.01 3.88 -7.52
CA VAL A 19 -5.44 4.24 -7.52
C VAL A 19 -6.19 3.22 -8.36
N CYS A 20 -7.00 2.39 -7.71
CA CYS A 20 -7.83 1.37 -8.36
C CYS A 20 -7.06 0.44 -9.30
N GLY A 21 -5.82 0.11 -8.96
CA GLY A 21 -4.97 -0.76 -9.76
C GLY A 21 -4.10 -0.05 -10.78
N VAL A 22 -4.19 1.28 -10.89
CA VAL A 22 -3.34 2.08 -11.76
C VAL A 22 -2.28 2.79 -10.93
N LEU A 23 -1.02 2.62 -11.28
CA LEU A 23 0.10 3.23 -10.55
C LEU A 23 0.42 4.60 -11.13
N PHE A 24 0.21 5.65 -10.36
CA PHE A 24 0.64 7.01 -10.69
C PHE A 24 1.98 7.28 -10.05
N VAL A 25 2.95 7.69 -10.85
CA VAL A 25 4.34 7.91 -10.42
C VAL A 25 4.77 9.30 -10.83
N LYS A 26 5.46 10.02 -9.94
CA LYS A 26 6.05 11.31 -10.30
C LYS A 26 7.18 11.10 -11.30
N LYS A 27 7.30 12.03 -12.26
CA LYS A 27 8.41 12.03 -13.21
C LYS A 27 9.74 12.08 -12.46
N GLY A 28 10.71 11.32 -12.94
CA GLY A 28 12.01 11.21 -12.30
C GLY A 28 12.10 10.15 -11.20
N THR A 29 10.98 9.52 -10.82
CA THR A 29 10.98 8.42 -9.87
C THR A 29 11.30 7.12 -10.59
N GLU A 30 12.27 6.38 -10.06
CA GLU A 30 12.60 5.06 -10.59
C GLU A 30 11.55 4.03 -10.11
N VAL A 31 10.96 3.30 -11.06
CA VAL A 31 10.04 2.21 -10.76
C VAL A 31 10.84 0.93 -10.62
N THR A 32 11.20 0.61 -9.37
CA THR A 32 11.97 -0.60 -9.06
C THR A 32 11.07 -1.83 -9.06
N PRO A 33 11.63 -3.05 -9.24
CA PRO A 33 10.85 -4.28 -9.08
C PRO A 33 10.18 -4.38 -7.71
N ARG A 34 10.86 -3.89 -6.66
CA ARG A 34 10.32 -3.88 -5.31
C ARG A 34 9.09 -2.99 -5.19
N LEU A 35 9.16 -1.77 -5.71
CA LEU A 35 7.99 -0.86 -5.74
C LEU A 35 6.84 -1.49 -6.52
N LEU A 36 7.15 -2.06 -7.68
CA LEU A 36 6.13 -2.65 -8.53
C LEU A 36 5.44 -3.84 -7.84
N GLN A 37 6.20 -4.69 -7.16
CA GLN A 37 5.61 -5.81 -6.42
C GLN A 37 4.76 -5.33 -5.25
N HIS A 38 5.21 -4.33 -4.51
CA HIS A 38 4.44 -3.71 -3.44
C HIS A 38 3.07 -3.25 -3.94
N GLU A 39 3.05 -2.53 -5.06
CA GLU A 39 1.80 -2.00 -5.62
C GLU A 39 0.92 -3.09 -6.22
N LYS A 40 1.52 -4.14 -6.78
CA LYS A 40 0.76 -5.30 -7.27
C LYS A 40 0.08 -6.06 -6.13
N ILE A 41 0.71 -6.12 -4.95
CA ILE A 41 0.08 -6.71 -3.76
C ILE A 41 -1.19 -5.91 -3.40
N HIS A 42 -1.09 -4.58 -3.39
CA HIS A 42 -2.26 -3.73 -3.15
C HIS A 42 -3.36 -3.95 -4.19
N THR A 43 -2.99 -4.13 -5.45
CA THR A 43 -3.96 -4.42 -6.51
C THR A 43 -4.72 -5.72 -6.21
N LYS A 44 -4.03 -6.76 -5.75
CA LYS A 44 -4.68 -8.00 -5.33
C LYS A 44 -5.65 -7.78 -4.17
N GLN A 45 -5.22 -7.01 -3.17
CA GLN A 45 -6.07 -6.66 -2.03
C GLN A 45 -7.30 -5.87 -2.48
N MET A 46 -7.14 -4.93 -3.40
CA MET A 46 -8.24 -4.13 -3.94
C MET A 46 -9.30 -5.01 -4.60
N PHE A 47 -8.88 -5.93 -5.46
CA PHE A 47 -9.84 -6.81 -6.16
C PHE A 47 -10.51 -7.78 -5.20
N GLU A 48 -9.81 -8.27 -4.19
CA GLU A 48 -10.41 -9.13 -3.15
C GLU A 48 -11.53 -8.40 -2.40
N MET A 49 -11.38 -7.11 -2.18
CA MET A 49 -12.31 -6.28 -1.43
C MET A 49 -13.25 -5.46 -2.34
N MET A 50 -13.35 -5.83 -3.62
CA MET A 50 -14.21 -5.14 -4.60
C MET A 50 -13.88 -3.64 -4.74
N ILE A 51 -12.62 -3.28 -4.58
CA ILE A 51 -12.05 -1.93 -4.66
C ILE A 51 -12.60 -0.99 -3.57
N VAL A 52 -13.91 -0.70 -3.56
CA VAL A 52 -14.52 0.18 -2.57
C VAL A 52 -14.32 -0.35 -1.15
N GLY A 53 -14.50 -1.64 -0.95
CA GLY A 53 -14.26 -2.29 0.36
C GLY A 53 -12.82 -2.11 0.82
N PHE A 54 -11.85 -2.21 -0.09
CA PHE A 54 -10.45 -1.97 0.23
C PHE A 54 -10.25 -0.57 0.84
N TYR A 55 -10.74 0.46 0.17
CA TYR A 55 -10.55 1.84 0.65
C TYR A 55 -11.30 2.10 1.97
N LEU A 56 -12.49 1.52 2.15
CA LEU A 56 -13.23 1.65 3.40
C LEU A 56 -12.46 1.02 4.57
N VAL A 57 -12.01 -0.21 4.43
CA VAL A 57 -11.26 -0.91 5.48
C VAL A 57 -9.92 -0.23 5.72
N TYR A 58 -9.25 0.22 4.65
CA TYR A 58 -8.00 0.95 4.74
C TYR A 58 -8.17 2.21 5.60
N MET A 59 -9.19 2.99 5.32
CA MET A 59 -9.47 4.23 6.06
C MET A 59 -9.80 3.95 7.52
N ILE A 60 -10.67 2.98 7.78
CA ILE A 60 -11.07 2.61 9.15
C ILE A 60 -9.86 2.12 9.93
N GLU A 61 -9.06 1.25 9.34
CA GLU A 61 -7.87 0.73 10.01
C GLU A 61 -6.83 1.83 10.23
N PHE A 62 -6.67 2.75 9.28
CA PHE A 62 -5.76 3.89 9.44
C PHE A 62 -6.16 4.74 10.64
N ILE A 63 -7.44 5.07 10.77
CA ILE A 63 -7.94 5.88 11.90
C ILE A 63 -7.70 5.14 13.21
N TYR A 64 -8.01 3.85 13.26
CA TYR A 64 -7.78 3.02 14.43
C TYR A 64 -6.31 3.01 14.83
N ARG A 65 -5.40 2.76 13.87
CA ARG A 65 -3.96 2.74 14.14
C ARG A 65 -3.43 4.10 14.56
N TYR A 66 -3.96 5.17 13.97
CA TYR A 66 -3.57 6.53 14.32
C TYR A 66 -3.94 6.86 15.78
N ILE A 67 -5.15 6.49 16.19
CA ILE A 67 -5.60 6.73 17.58
C ILE A 67 -4.77 5.92 18.58
N LYS A 68 -4.43 4.69 18.24
CA LYS A 68 -3.64 3.80 19.11
C LYS A 68 -2.16 4.16 19.17
N GLN A 69 -1.68 5.00 18.26
CA GLN A 69 -0.27 5.33 18.19
C GLN A 69 0.15 6.20 19.37
N LYS A 70 1.19 5.78 20.09
CA LYS A 70 1.72 6.53 21.24
C LYS A 70 2.73 7.57 20.75
N PRO A 71 2.78 8.78 21.39
CA PRO A 71 3.82 9.76 21.08
C PRO A 71 5.20 9.19 21.38
N ASN A 72 6.11 9.23 20.39
CA ASN A 72 7.47 8.70 20.56
C ASN A 72 8.50 9.47 19.74
N GLY A 73 8.19 10.72 19.35
CA GLY A 73 9.09 11.55 18.56
C GLY A 73 9.09 11.24 17.07
N ARG A 74 8.36 10.22 16.62
CA ARG A 74 8.23 9.88 15.21
C ARG A 74 6.91 10.39 14.65
N SER A 75 6.83 10.48 13.32
CA SER A 75 5.58 10.86 12.66
C SER A 75 4.47 9.85 12.98
N ARG A 76 3.45 10.33 13.68
CA ARG A 76 2.28 9.52 14.04
C ARG A 76 1.55 9.01 12.80
N TRP A 77 1.47 9.86 11.78
CA TRP A 77 0.86 9.53 10.49
C TRP A 77 1.58 8.36 9.82
N LYS A 78 2.91 8.45 9.69
CA LYS A 78 3.70 7.39 9.02
C LYS A 78 3.64 6.08 9.77
N GLN A 79 3.66 6.10 11.09
CA GLN A 79 3.57 4.89 11.89
C GLN A 79 2.21 4.23 11.75
N ALA A 80 1.11 5.01 11.77
CA ALA A 80 -0.24 4.49 11.57
C ALA A 80 -0.38 3.87 10.17
N TYR A 81 0.12 4.56 9.15
CA TYR A 81 0.11 4.08 7.78
C TYR A 81 0.82 2.73 7.65
N ARG A 82 2.05 2.62 8.21
CA ARG A 82 2.85 1.40 8.15
C ARG A 82 2.22 0.25 8.96
N ALA A 83 1.35 0.56 9.92
CA ALA A 83 0.69 -0.43 10.78
C ALA A 83 -0.58 -1.02 10.17
N ILE A 84 -1.10 -0.45 9.08
CA ILE A 84 -2.28 -0.99 8.39
C ILE A 84 -1.95 -2.38 7.86
N SER A 85 -2.86 -3.35 8.05
CA SER A 85 -2.65 -4.74 7.63
C SER A 85 -2.32 -4.85 6.14
N PHE A 86 -2.99 -4.10 5.27
CA PHE A 86 -2.68 -4.07 3.84
C PHE A 86 -1.24 -3.63 3.57
N GLU A 87 -0.77 -2.60 4.27
CA GLU A 87 0.60 -2.12 4.12
C GLU A 87 1.60 -3.10 4.72
N ARG A 88 1.27 -3.71 5.84
CA ARG A 88 2.16 -4.71 6.47
C ARG A 88 2.39 -5.90 5.55
N GLU A 89 1.36 -6.40 4.92
CA GLU A 89 1.50 -7.47 3.92
C GLU A 89 2.41 -7.03 2.78
N ALA A 90 2.17 -5.84 2.22
CA ALA A 90 2.92 -5.33 1.07
C ALA A 90 4.40 -5.08 1.42
N TYR A 91 4.69 -4.41 2.53
CA TYR A 91 6.07 -4.15 2.93
C TYR A 91 6.84 -5.42 3.28
N PHE A 92 6.19 -6.36 3.93
CA PHE A 92 6.84 -7.61 4.31
C PHE A 92 7.21 -8.46 3.10
N ASN A 93 6.42 -8.39 2.02
CA ASN A 93 6.57 -9.29 0.87
C ASN A 93 7.03 -8.60 -0.43
N GLU A 94 7.33 -7.31 -0.39
CA GLU A 94 7.65 -6.53 -1.60
C GLU A 94 8.93 -6.99 -2.31
N SER A 95 9.82 -7.67 -1.60
CA SER A 95 11.07 -8.19 -2.17
C SER A 95 11.11 -9.71 -2.20
N ARG A 96 10.01 -10.38 -1.89
CA ARG A 96 9.97 -11.83 -1.78
C ARG A 96 9.74 -12.46 -3.16
N PRO A 97 10.69 -13.26 -3.69
CA PRO A 97 10.50 -13.89 -4.99
C PRO A 97 9.34 -14.89 -4.94
N ASN A 98 8.61 -15.00 -6.05
CA ASN A 98 7.48 -15.92 -6.22
C ASN A 98 6.34 -15.70 -5.22
N TYR A 99 6.23 -14.52 -4.62
CA TYR A 99 5.21 -14.28 -3.60
C TYR A 99 3.79 -14.53 -4.13
N PHE A 100 3.48 -14.09 -5.37
CA PHE A 100 2.15 -14.26 -5.93
C PHE A 100 1.77 -15.73 -6.16
N ALA A 101 2.75 -16.60 -6.36
CA ALA A 101 2.50 -18.05 -6.47
C ALA A 101 2.16 -18.67 -5.11
N LEU A 102 2.59 -18.05 -4.01
CA LEU A 102 2.39 -18.56 -2.65
C LEU A 102 1.25 -17.84 -1.92
N ARG A 103 0.88 -16.64 -2.39
CA ARG A 103 -0.11 -15.81 -1.74
C ARG A 103 -1.51 -16.42 -1.84
N GLU A 104 -2.19 -16.50 -0.69
CA GLU A 104 -3.59 -16.94 -0.65
C GLU A 104 -4.54 -15.74 -0.66
N PRO A 105 -5.80 -15.91 -1.13
CA PRO A 105 -6.79 -14.85 -1.02
C PRO A 105 -6.96 -14.36 0.41
N TYR A 106 -7.13 -13.04 0.57
CA TYR A 106 -7.26 -12.39 1.88
C TYR A 106 -6.06 -12.58 2.80
N GLN A 107 -4.89 -12.78 2.24
CA GLN A 107 -3.64 -12.97 3.00
C GLN A 107 -3.38 -11.81 3.97
N TRP A 108 -3.82 -10.59 3.62
CA TRP A 108 -3.65 -9.41 4.46
C TRP A 108 -4.25 -9.55 5.86
N ILE A 109 -5.27 -10.40 6.03
CA ILE A 109 -5.91 -10.61 7.34
C ILE A 109 -4.92 -11.17 8.35
N THR A 110 -3.97 -11.98 7.91
CA THR A 110 -2.95 -12.55 8.80
C THR A 110 -1.94 -11.50 9.32
N TYR A 111 -1.97 -10.29 8.76
CA TYR A 111 -1.09 -9.19 9.16
C TYR A 111 -1.80 -8.15 10.05
N TRP A 112 -3.02 -8.41 10.46
CA TRP A 112 -3.81 -7.53 11.33
C TRP A 112 -3.13 -7.20 12.66
#